data_1776ddb21c98288a9c756e39d2d26b55
#
_entry.id   1776ddb21c98288a9c756e39d2d26b55
#
_cell.length_a   1.000
_cell.length_b   1.000
_cell.length_c   1.000
_cell.angle_alpha   90.00
_cell.angle_beta   90.00
_cell.angle_gamma   90.00
#
_symmetry.space_group_name_H-M   'P 1'
#
loop_
_entity.id
_entity.type
_entity.pdbx_description
1 polymer ?
#
loop_
_entity_poly.entity_id
_entity_poly.type
_entity_poly.pdbx_seq_one_letter_code
_entity_poly.pdbx_strand_id
1 'polypeptide(L)'
;TEAPVERGRRGARSERGLDDDAQISRLRAQLRAHPCHGCADREQHARVAERRIRLEREIAQILGQVEGRTNSLARMFDRICALLDERGYLDGEAVTPDGARLARIWSDSDLLVAECLRSGAWDGLTPAELAATASSVLFESRREDGGAPRIPDGPVDDALHRTSRLWSELVARETDIGLPPSREPDPGFAWAAHRWARGDS
;
A
#
# COMPACT_ATOMS: atom_id res chain seq x y z
N THR A 1 -39.58 22.90 -52.57
CA THR A 1 -39.59 21.87 -51.52
C THR A 1 -39.17 22.54 -50.24
N GLU A 2 -40.21 22.83 -49.45
CA GLU A 2 -40.10 23.56 -48.17
C GLU A 2 -39.55 22.67 -47.06
N ALA A 3 -38.67 23.24 -46.21
CA ALA A 3 -38.18 22.66 -44.97
C ALA A 3 -39.21 22.86 -43.83
N PRO A 4 -39.43 21.91 -42.94
CA PRO A 4 -40.33 22.05 -41.81
C PRO A 4 -39.66 22.79 -40.65
N VAL A 5 -40.45 23.73 -40.16
CA VAL A 5 -40.19 24.76 -39.14
C VAL A 5 -39.94 24.20 -37.75
N GLU A 6 -38.91 24.73 -37.11
CA GLU A 6 -38.55 24.64 -35.68
C GLU A 6 -39.67 25.18 -34.74
N ARG A 7 -40.67 24.39 -34.40
CA ARG A 7 -41.72 24.77 -33.39
C ARG A 7 -41.54 24.11 -32.03
N GLY A 8 -40.59 23.16 -31.88
CA GLY A 8 -40.47 22.38 -30.64
C GLY A 8 -39.64 22.97 -29.50
N ARG A 9 -38.74 23.93 -29.79
CA ARG A 9 -37.76 24.42 -28.78
C ARG A 9 -38.20 25.60 -27.94
N ARG A 10 -39.23 26.33 -28.31
CA ARG A 10 -39.74 27.51 -27.57
C ARG A 10 -40.69 27.12 -26.44
N GLY A 11 -41.49 26.06 -26.57
CA GLY A 11 -42.41 25.59 -25.54
C GLY A 11 -41.71 25.04 -24.30
N ALA A 12 -40.73 24.19 -24.47
CA ALA A 12 -40.00 23.54 -23.37
C ALA A 12 -39.14 24.52 -22.51
N ARG A 13 -38.77 25.67 -23.06
CA ARG A 13 -38.03 26.73 -22.34
C ARG A 13 -38.98 27.60 -21.49
N SER A 14 -40.22 27.76 -21.94
CA SER A 14 -41.24 28.51 -21.22
C SER A 14 -41.79 27.73 -20.04
N GLU A 15 -41.99 26.42 -20.18
CA GLU A 15 -42.47 25.55 -19.09
C GLU A 15 -41.48 25.41 -17.95
N ARG A 16 -40.16 25.28 -18.25
CA ARG A 16 -39.11 25.26 -17.24
C ARG A 16 -39.02 26.58 -16.47
N GLY A 17 -39.16 27.71 -17.13
CA GLY A 17 -39.18 29.03 -16.48
C GLY A 17 -40.35 29.22 -15.53
N LEU A 18 -41.51 28.73 -15.86
CA LEU A 18 -42.72 28.78 -15.00
C LEU A 18 -42.59 27.83 -13.77
N ASP A 19 -41.98 26.66 -13.95
CA ASP A 19 -41.70 25.73 -12.86
C ASP A 19 -40.67 26.31 -11.91
N ASP A 20 -39.61 26.93 -12.43
CA ASP A 20 -38.57 27.61 -11.64
C ASP A 20 -39.16 28.78 -10.82
N ASP A 21 -40.04 29.58 -11.43
CA ASP A 21 -40.72 30.69 -10.72
C ASP A 21 -41.66 30.20 -9.63
N ALA A 22 -42.40 29.11 -9.88
CA ALA A 22 -43.26 28.47 -8.88
C ALA A 22 -42.43 27.90 -7.72
N GLN A 23 -41.27 27.28 -8.00
CA GLN A 23 -40.36 26.76 -7.00
C GLN A 23 -39.72 27.87 -6.17
N ILE A 24 -39.27 28.96 -6.80
CA ILE A 24 -38.76 30.16 -6.11
C ILE A 24 -39.81 30.76 -5.18
N SER A 25 -41.07 30.85 -5.63
CA SER A 25 -42.17 31.38 -4.85
C SER A 25 -42.45 30.50 -3.61
N ARG A 26 -42.43 29.17 -3.77
CA ARG A 26 -42.56 28.22 -2.64
C ARG A 26 -41.42 28.36 -1.63
N LEU A 27 -40.18 28.42 -2.10
CA LEU A 27 -39.02 28.60 -1.23
C LEU A 27 -39.06 29.92 -0.47
N ARG A 28 -39.49 31.02 -1.12
CA ARG A 28 -39.67 32.32 -0.46
C ARG A 28 -40.77 32.26 0.60
N ALA A 29 -41.87 31.53 0.36
CA ALA A 29 -42.93 31.34 1.33
C ALA A 29 -42.45 30.53 2.54
N GLN A 30 -41.70 29.44 2.29
CA GLN A 30 -41.10 28.62 3.36
C GLN A 30 -40.10 29.42 4.20
N LEU A 31 -39.30 30.26 3.57
CA LEU A 31 -38.31 31.11 4.25
C LEU A 31 -38.98 32.14 5.16
N ARG A 32 -40.10 32.73 4.72
CA ARG A 32 -40.92 33.66 5.53
C ARG A 32 -41.66 32.96 6.68
N ALA A 33 -42.10 31.73 6.46
CA ALA A 33 -42.77 30.93 7.48
C ALA A 33 -41.83 30.30 8.50
N HIS A 34 -40.52 30.31 8.22
CA HIS A 34 -39.53 29.71 9.12
C HIS A 34 -39.41 30.49 10.44
N PRO A 35 -39.38 29.82 11.61
CA PRO A 35 -39.32 30.48 12.91
C PRO A 35 -38.18 31.49 13.08
N CYS A 36 -37.07 31.25 12.38
CA CYS A 36 -35.89 32.15 12.41
C CYS A 36 -36.09 33.43 11.58
N HIS A 37 -37.18 33.57 10.79
CA HIS A 37 -37.36 34.74 9.92
C HIS A 37 -37.57 36.04 10.72
N GLY A 38 -38.25 35.94 11.84
CA GLY A 38 -38.50 37.07 12.78
C GLY A 38 -37.54 37.10 13.99
N CYS A 39 -36.55 36.26 14.05
CA CYS A 39 -35.62 36.19 15.19
C CYS A 39 -34.66 37.39 15.20
N ALA A 40 -34.59 38.15 16.31
CA ALA A 40 -33.66 39.27 16.46
C ALA A 40 -32.18 38.83 16.38
N ASP A 41 -31.87 37.61 16.86
CA ASP A 41 -30.53 37.06 16.91
C ASP A 41 -30.21 36.14 15.71
N ARG A 42 -30.97 36.22 14.63
CA ARG A 42 -30.87 35.35 13.45
C ARG A 42 -29.43 35.27 12.90
N GLU A 43 -28.75 36.41 12.80
CA GLU A 43 -27.36 36.42 12.25
C GLU A 43 -26.38 35.69 13.16
N GLN A 44 -26.51 35.85 14.47
CA GLN A 44 -25.68 35.15 15.44
C GLN A 44 -25.93 33.64 15.37
N HIS A 45 -27.19 33.24 15.35
CA HIS A 45 -27.55 31.82 15.17
C HIS A 45 -27.06 31.24 13.85
N ALA A 46 -27.17 32.01 12.76
CA ALA A 46 -26.65 31.59 11.46
C ALA A 46 -25.13 31.37 11.48
N ARG A 47 -24.35 32.27 12.08
CA ARG A 47 -22.89 32.12 12.23
C ARG A 47 -22.52 30.88 13.04
N VAL A 48 -23.25 30.59 14.12
CA VAL A 48 -23.05 29.37 14.93
C VAL A 48 -23.36 28.13 14.12
N ALA A 49 -24.49 28.13 13.39
CA ALA A 49 -24.93 27.02 12.54
C ALA A 49 -23.93 26.77 11.40
N GLU A 50 -23.44 27.81 10.72
CA GLU A 50 -22.44 27.72 9.68
C GLU A 50 -21.10 27.14 10.20
N ARG A 51 -20.67 27.59 11.38
CA ARG A 51 -19.48 27.04 12.04
C ARG A 51 -19.65 25.56 12.37
N ARG A 52 -20.82 25.19 12.89
CA ARG A 52 -21.15 23.79 13.20
C ARG A 52 -21.10 22.94 11.94
N ILE A 53 -21.77 23.34 10.86
CA ILE A 53 -21.79 22.60 9.59
C ILE A 53 -20.38 22.44 9.01
N ARG A 54 -19.54 23.48 9.11
CA ARG A 54 -18.15 23.40 8.68
C ARG A 54 -17.35 22.38 9.50
N LEU A 55 -17.47 22.42 10.83
CA LEU A 55 -16.80 21.46 11.71
C LEU A 55 -17.28 20.03 11.49
N GLU A 56 -18.58 19.82 11.29
CA GLU A 56 -19.13 18.50 10.96
C GLU A 56 -18.57 17.95 9.66
N ARG A 57 -18.39 18.80 8.64
CA ARG A 57 -17.73 18.39 7.38
C ARG A 57 -16.26 18.06 7.56
N GLU A 58 -15.52 18.87 8.33
CA GLU A 58 -14.11 18.59 8.65
C GLU A 58 -13.97 17.28 9.41
N ILE A 59 -14.81 17.02 10.41
CA ILE A 59 -14.83 15.76 11.15
C ILE A 59 -15.12 14.58 10.22
N ALA A 60 -16.16 14.68 9.37
CA ALA A 60 -16.49 13.61 8.42
C ALA A 60 -15.34 13.32 7.45
N GLN A 61 -14.64 14.35 6.98
CA GLN A 61 -13.47 14.21 6.13
C GLN A 61 -12.31 13.49 6.86
N ILE A 62 -12.01 13.89 8.10
CA ILE A 62 -10.96 13.26 8.91
C ILE A 62 -11.30 11.78 9.19
N LEU A 63 -12.53 11.50 9.59
CA LEU A 63 -13.00 10.14 9.85
C LEU A 63 -12.88 9.27 8.58
N GLY A 64 -13.31 9.77 7.42
CA GLY A 64 -13.15 9.07 6.16
C GLY A 64 -11.69 8.77 5.78
N GLN A 65 -10.76 9.68 6.11
CA GLN A 65 -9.33 9.44 5.91
C GLN A 65 -8.78 8.37 6.87
N VAL A 66 -9.20 8.39 8.13
CA VAL A 66 -8.78 7.40 9.14
C VAL A 66 -9.31 6.02 8.78
N GLU A 67 -10.59 5.90 8.44
CA GLU A 67 -11.21 4.64 8.01
C GLU A 67 -10.54 4.09 6.74
N GLY A 68 -10.24 4.94 5.77
CA GLY A 68 -9.53 4.55 4.55
C GLY A 68 -8.14 3.96 4.83
N ARG A 69 -7.39 4.55 5.77
CA ARG A 69 -6.07 4.04 6.19
C ARG A 69 -6.18 2.73 6.97
N THR A 70 -7.11 2.66 7.92
CA THR A 70 -7.33 1.44 8.73
C THR A 70 -7.73 0.25 7.85
N ASN A 71 -8.65 0.47 6.90
CA ASN A 71 -9.05 -0.56 5.94
C ASN A 71 -7.91 -0.97 4.99
N SER A 72 -6.98 -0.07 4.69
CA SER A 72 -5.79 -0.38 3.89
C SER A 72 -4.81 -1.28 4.65
N LEU A 73 -4.55 -0.98 5.93
CA LEU A 73 -3.70 -1.79 6.78
C LEU A 73 -4.28 -3.18 7.06
N ALA A 74 -5.58 -3.26 7.34
CA ALA A 74 -6.26 -4.54 7.54
C ALA A 74 -6.15 -5.43 6.29
N ARG A 75 -6.42 -4.87 5.11
CA ARG A 75 -6.28 -5.62 3.85
C ARG A 75 -4.84 -6.05 3.56
N MET A 76 -3.85 -5.21 3.92
CA MET A 76 -2.44 -5.59 3.78
C MET A 76 -2.10 -6.74 4.72
N PHE A 77 -2.53 -6.68 5.97
CA PHE A 77 -2.36 -7.74 6.95
C PHE A 77 -2.99 -9.06 6.47
N ASP A 78 -4.24 -9.03 5.98
CA ASP A 78 -4.92 -10.21 5.45
C ASP A 78 -4.16 -10.85 4.29
N ARG A 79 -3.57 -10.03 3.39
CA ARG A 79 -2.75 -10.51 2.27
C ARG A 79 -1.44 -11.15 2.74
N ILE A 80 -0.79 -10.55 3.75
CA ILE A 80 0.42 -11.11 4.35
C ILE A 80 0.09 -12.46 5.00
N CYS A 81 -0.99 -12.55 5.78
CA CYS A 81 -1.42 -13.81 6.38
C CYS A 81 -1.70 -14.88 5.32
N ALA A 82 -2.39 -14.52 4.23
CA ALA A 82 -2.65 -15.44 3.13
C ALA A 82 -1.36 -15.94 2.45
N LEU A 83 -0.37 -15.07 2.26
CA LEU A 83 0.94 -15.45 1.72
C LEU A 83 1.69 -16.40 2.66
N LEU A 84 1.65 -16.13 3.95
CA LEU A 84 2.31 -16.96 4.96
C LEU A 84 1.62 -18.33 5.12
N ASP A 85 0.30 -18.39 5.02
CA ASP A 85 -0.48 -19.62 5.02
C ASP A 85 -0.17 -20.47 3.77
N GLU A 86 -0.22 -19.87 2.58
CA GLU A 86 0.15 -20.53 1.32
C GLU A 86 1.57 -21.11 1.35
N ARG A 87 2.50 -20.43 2.02
CA ARG A 87 3.88 -20.88 2.17
C ARG A 87 4.11 -21.82 3.36
N GLY A 88 3.07 -22.13 4.14
CA GLY A 88 3.13 -23.04 5.27
C GLY A 88 3.82 -22.49 6.52
N TYR A 89 3.93 -21.17 6.65
CA TYR A 89 4.35 -20.51 7.90
C TYR A 89 3.19 -20.32 8.87
N LEU A 90 1.96 -20.28 8.34
CA LEU A 90 0.72 -20.32 9.10
C LEU A 90 -0.09 -21.57 8.68
N ASP A 91 -1.01 -21.98 9.53
CA ASP A 91 -2.09 -22.95 9.28
C ASP A 91 -3.36 -22.32 9.85
N GLY A 92 -4.06 -21.54 9.02
CA GLY A 92 -5.12 -20.65 9.45
C GLY A 92 -4.62 -19.59 10.45
N GLU A 93 -5.10 -19.68 11.70
CA GLU A 93 -4.65 -18.77 12.79
C GLU A 93 -3.44 -19.30 13.56
N ALA A 94 -3.02 -20.53 13.31
CA ALA A 94 -1.93 -21.16 14.05
C ALA A 94 -0.57 -20.89 13.38
N VAL A 95 0.44 -20.60 14.20
CA VAL A 95 1.83 -20.46 13.74
C VAL A 95 2.48 -21.84 13.66
N THR A 96 2.98 -22.21 12.48
CA THR A 96 3.69 -23.48 12.28
C THR A 96 5.10 -23.46 12.89
N PRO A 97 5.81 -24.60 13.00
CA PRO A 97 7.21 -24.62 13.41
C PRO A 97 8.11 -23.76 12.51
N ASP A 98 7.82 -23.70 11.21
CA ASP A 98 8.55 -22.83 10.27
C ASP A 98 8.19 -21.36 10.48
N GLY A 99 6.93 -21.04 10.76
CA GLY A 99 6.52 -19.71 11.18
C GLY A 99 7.21 -19.24 12.46
N ALA A 100 7.38 -20.13 13.43
CA ALA A 100 8.10 -19.83 14.66
C ALA A 100 9.61 -19.58 14.42
N ARG A 101 10.20 -20.18 13.38
CA ARG A 101 11.59 -19.88 12.95
C ARG A 101 11.66 -18.54 12.25
N LEU A 102 10.74 -18.27 11.30
CA LEU A 102 10.62 -16.99 10.62
C LEU A 102 10.50 -15.83 11.61
N ALA A 103 9.67 -15.93 12.62
CA ALA A 103 9.48 -14.93 13.66
C ALA A 103 10.74 -14.56 14.47
N ARG A 104 11.84 -15.33 14.34
CA ARG A 104 13.14 -15.04 14.94
C ARG A 104 14.10 -14.29 14.03
N ILE A 105 13.74 -14.12 12.76
CA ILE A 105 14.55 -13.39 11.78
C ILE A 105 14.13 -11.92 11.83
N TRP A 106 15.03 -11.06 12.26
CA TRP A 106 14.81 -9.61 12.39
C TRP A 106 15.45 -8.89 11.20
N SER A 107 14.81 -8.95 10.04
CA SER A 107 15.29 -8.33 8.81
C SER A 107 14.11 -7.94 7.93
N ASP A 108 14.26 -6.88 7.13
CA ASP A 108 13.28 -6.51 6.09
C ASP A 108 13.15 -7.59 4.99
N SER A 109 14.12 -8.52 4.92
CA SER A 109 14.13 -9.67 4.00
C SER A 109 13.88 -10.99 4.72
N ASP A 110 13.20 -10.98 5.85
CA ASP A 110 13.00 -12.12 6.74
C ASP A 110 12.39 -13.34 6.04
N LEU A 111 11.34 -13.14 5.24
CA LEU A 111 10.69 -14.21 4.49
C LEU A 111 11.62 -14.82 3.45
N LEU A 112 12.39 -14.01 2.71
CA LEU A 112 13.37 -14.51 1.75
C LEU A 112 14.48 -15.34 2.44
N VAL A 113 14.98 -14.87 3.58
CA VAL A 113 15.97 -15.61 4.38
C VAL A 113 15.38 -16.94 4.86
N ALA A 114 14.15 -16.95 5.35
CA ALA A 114 13.47 -18.16 5.78
C ALA A 114 13.28 -19.16 4.62
N GLU A 115 12.92 -18.69 3.43
CA GLU A 115 12.82 -19.51 2.23
C GLU A 115 14.17 -20.09 1.81
N CYS A 116 15.24 -19.31 1.87
CA CYS A 116 16.60 -19.78 1.58
C CYS A 116 17.06 -20.89 2.56
N LEU A 117 16.77 -20.71 3.84
CA LEU A 117 17.09 -21.71 4.86
C LEU A 117 16.25 -22.98 4.71
N ARG A 118 14.95 -22.85 4.47
CA ARG A 118 14.02 -23.96 4.33
C ARG A 118 14.28 -24.81 3.07
N SER A 119 14.61 -24.15 1.96
CA SER A 119 14.91 -24.81 0.68
C SER A 119 16.30 -25.43 0.62
N GLY A 120 17.17 -25.18 1.62
CA GLY A 120 18.57 -25.60 1.60
C GLY A 120 19.43 -24.80 0.58
N ALA A 121 18.95 -23.62 0.13
CA ALA A 121 19.71 -22.80 -0.82
C ALA A 121 21.10 -22.41 -0.31
N TRP A 122 21.29 -22.37 1.00
CA TRP A 122 22.55 -22.01 1.68
C TRP A 122 23.22 -23.20 2.35
N ASP A 123 22.75 -24.43 2.11
CA ASP A 123 23.35 -25.62 2.71
C ASP A 123 24.74 -25.90 2.13
N GLY A 124 25.62 -26.43 2.98
CA GLY A 124 26.99 -26.81 2.60
C GLY A 124 27.98 -25.65 2.44
N LEU A 125 27.54 -24.40 2.67
CA LEU A 125 28.44 -23.25 2.66
C LEU A 125 29.36 -23.25 3.88
N THR A 126 30.62 -22.93 3.68
CA THR A 126 31.54 -22.60 4.77
C THR A 126 31.12 -21.32 5.48
N PRO A 127 31.56 -21.04 6.70
CA PRO A 127 31.22 -19.80 7.41
C PRO A 127 31.49 -18.52 6.60
N ALA A 128 32.59 -18.48 5.83
CA ALA A 128 32.94 -17.33 5.01
C ALA A 128 31.97 -17.17 3.79
N GLU A 129 31.65 -18.28 3.15
CA GLU A 129 30.67 -18.31 2.04
C GLU A 129 29.29 -17.94 2.51
N LEU A 130 28.86 -18.44 3.68
CA LEU A 130 27.58 -18.08 4.29
C LEU A 130 27.53 -16.59 4.63
N ALA A 131 28.59 -16.01 5.20
CA ALA A 131 28.67 -14.58 5.48
C ALA A 131 28.57 -13.75 4.21
N ALA A 132 29.22 -14.17 3.12
CA ALA A 132 29.14 -13.52 1.81
C ALA A 132 27.72 -13.57 1.25
N THR A 133 27.09 -14.75 1.27
CA THR A 133 25.72 -14.94 0.75
C THR A 133 24.70 -14.19 1.58
N ALA A 134 24.74 -14.29 2.91
CA ALA A 134 23.84 -13.59 3.81
C ALA A 134 23.96 -12.05 3.69
N SER A 135 25.19 -11.54 3.39
CA SER A 135 25.37 -10.11 3.20
C SER A 135 24.53 -9.54 2.06
N SER A 136 24.19 -10.33 1.04
CA SER A 136 23.39 -9.86 -0.10
C SER A 136 21.95 -9.50 0.26
N VAL A 137 21.38 -10.08 1.29
CA VAL A 137 20.03 -9.77 1.77
C VAL A 137 20.00 -8.65 2.80
N LEU A 138 21.17 -8.26 3.35
CA LEU A 138 21.31 -7.22 4.37
C LEU A 138 21.88 -5.92 3.80
N PHE A 139 22.75 -6.03 2.82
CA PHE A 139 23.45 -4.89 2.23
C PHE A 139 22.57 -4.15 1.23
N GLU A 140 22.77 -2.84 1.13
CA GLU A 140 22.15 -1.97 0.15
C GLU A 140 23.19 -0.95 -0.35
N SER A 141 23.47 -0.98 -1.65
CA SER A 141 24.32 0.00 -2.31
C SER A 141 23.72 1.38 -2.28
N ARG A 142 24.47 2.36 -1.79
CA ARG A 142 24.07 3.79 -1.81
C ARG A 142 24.41 4.50 -3.12
N ARG A 143 25.11 3.84 -4.04
CA ARG A 143 25.58 4.40 -5.31
C ARG A 143 25.12 3.53 -6.46
N GLU A 144 24.40 4.12 -7.39
CA GLU A 144 24.00 3.50 -8.65
C GLU A 144 25.18 3.32 -9.63
N ASP A 145 26.30 4.02 -9.43
CA ASP A 145 27.47 4.02 -10.29
C ASP A 145 28.54 2.96 -9.93
N GLY A 146 28.22 2.03 -9.05
CA GLY A 146 29.08 0.88 -8.76
C GLY A 146 29.18 -0.03 -9.98
N GLY A 147 30.39 -0.33 -10.46
CA GLY A 147 30.60 -1.37 -11.48
C GLY A 147 30.05 -2.73 -11.04
N ALA A 148 30.04 -3.73 -11.93
CA ALA A 148 29.56 -5.06 -11.60
C ALA A 148 30.13 -5.55 -10.26
N PRO A 149 29.28 -6.06 -9.34
CA PRO A 149 29.74 -6.50 -8.03
C PRO A 149 30.75 -7.63 -8.18
N ARG A 150 31.80 -7.58 -7.36
CA ARG A 150 32.76 -8.67 -7.31
C ARG A 150 32.20 -9.77 -6.42
N ILE A 151 31.99 -10.96 -6.97
CA ILE A 151 31.43 -12.13 -6.28
C ILE A 151 32.53 -13.19 -6.15
N PRO A 152 32.65 -13.86 -5.00
CA PRO A 152 33.51 -15.05 -4.89
C PRO A 152 32.97 -16.17 -5.79
N ASP A 153 33.83 -16.82 -6.55
CA ASP A 153 33.48 -17.91 -7.46
C ASP A 153 32.98 -19.17 -6.70
N GLY A 154 32.23 -20.03 -7.39
CA GLY A 154 31.83 -21.34 -6.90
C GLY A 154 30.61 -21.31 -5.96
N PRO A 155 30.66 -21.89 -4.73
CA PRO A 155 29.49 -22.07 -3.89
C PRO A 155 28.73 -20.79 -3.53
N VAL A 156 29.43 -19.64 -3.44
CA VAL A 156 28.81 -18.34 -3.19
C VAL A 156 27.97 -17.90 -4.38
N ASP A 157 28.52 -18.00 -5.59
CA ASP A 157 27.84 -17.62 -6.82
C ASP A 157 26.58 -18.48 -7.01
N ASP A 158 26.70 -19.80 -6.84
CA ASP A 158 25.58 -20.73 -6.89
C ASP A 158 24.48 -20.39 -5.85
N ALA A 159 24.88 -20.05 -4.63
CA ALA A 159 23.94 -19.70 -3.56
C ALA A 159 23.25 -18.37 -3.85
N LEU A 160 23.95 -17.37 -4.37
CA LEU A 160 23.38 -16.10 -4.80
C LEU A 160 22.38 -16.28 -5.94
N HIS A 161 22.68 -17.12 -6.92
CA HIS A 161 21.74 -17.45 -7.99
C HIS A 161 20.47 -18.13 -7.46
N ARG A 162 20.60 -19.07 -6.50
CA ARG A 162 19.43 -19.68 -5.84
C ARG A 162 18.62 -18.65 -5.06
N THR A 163 19.29 -17.77 -4.33
CA THR A 163 18.65 -16.68 -3.58
C THR A 163 17.87 -15.74 -4.50
N SER A 164 18.46 -15.31 -5.62
CA SER A 164 17.79 -14.44 -6.61
C SER A 164 16.59 -15.11 -7.26
N ARG A 165 16.64 -16.42 -7.50
CA ARG A 165 15.48 -17.16 -8.02
C ARG A 165 14.34 -17.19 -7.01
N LEU A 166 14.62 -17.53 -5.73
CA LEU A 166 13.62 -17.52 -4.65
C LEU A 166 13.02 -16.13 -4.46
N TRP A 167 13.86 -15.09 -4.52
CA TRP A 167 13.39 -13.70 -4.48
C TRP A 167 12.45 -13.39 -5.65
N SER A 168 12.78 -13.78 -6.88
CA SER A 168 11.94 -13.54 -8.06
C SER A 168 10.57 -14.22 -7.94
N GLU A 169 10.55 -15.46 -7.42
CA GLU A 169 9.30 -16.20 -7.15
C GLU A 169 8.46 -15.52 -6.07
N LEU A 170 9.10 -15.00 -5.02
CA LEU A 170 8.45 -14.29 -3.94
C LEU A 170 7.84 -12.97 -4.44
N VAL A 171 8.62 -12.14 -5.12
CA VAL A 171 8.18 -10.85 -5.69
C VAL A 171 7.04 -11.01 -6.68
N ALA A 172 7.09 -12.04 -7.54
CA ALA A 172 6.00 -12.33 -8.45
C ALA A 172 4.69 -12.59 -7.69
N ARG A 173 4.76 -13.36 -6.60
CA ARG A 173 3.59 -13.65 -5.77
C ARG A 173 3.10 -12.44 -4.98
N GLU A 174 4.00 -11.68 -4.36
CA GLU A 174 3.69 -10.44 -3.66
C GLU A 174 2.95 -9.45 -4.58
N THR A 175 3.47 -9.28 -5.80
CA THR A 175 2.88 -8.40 -6.83
C THR A 175 1.47 -8.88 -7.23
N ASP A 176 1.30 -10.17 -7.46
CA ASP A 176 0.03 -10.77 -7.86
C ASP A 176 -1.09 -10.54 -6.81
N ILE A 177 -0.73 -10.60 -5.52
CA ILE A 177 -1.68 -10.35 -4.43
C ILE A 177 -1.73 -8.88 -3.98
N GLY A 178 -0.98 -8.00 -4.65
CA GLY A 178 -0.95 -6.56 -4.39
C GLY A 178 -0.28 -6.17 -3.07
N LEU A 179 0.76 -6.91 -2.68
CA LEU A 179 1.74 -6.50 -1.66
C LEU A 179 2.87 -5.68 -2.31
N PRO A 180 3.53 -4.81 -1.55
CA PRO A 180 4.79 -4.20 -1.99
C PRO A 180 5.83 -5.29 -2.26
N PRO A 181 6.59 -5.21 -3.35
CA PRO A 181 7.61 -6.20 -3.65
C PRO A 181 8.76 -6.14 -2.64
N SER A 182 9.24 -7.30 -2.21
CA SER A 182 10.44 -7.43 -1.40
C SER A 182 11.67 -6.90 -2.13
N ARG A 183 12.59 -6.32 -1.38
CA ARG A 183 13.82 -5.75 -1.92
C ARG A 183 14.70 -6.82 -2.59
N GLU A 184 15.29 -6.47 -3.73
CA GLU A 184 16.23 -7.31 -4.44
C GLU A 184 17.53 -7.53 -3.63
N PRO A 185 18.05 -8.76 -3.56
CA PRO A 185 19.34 -9.03 -2.97
C PRO A 185 20.48 -8.28 -3.68
N ASP A 186 21.33 -7.60 -2.92
CA ASP A 186 22.46 -6.83 -3.45
C ASP A 186 23.79 -7.53 -3.09
N PRO A 187 24.47 -8.18 -4.04
CA PRO A 187 25.74 -8.86 -3.79
C PRO A 187 26.96 -7.91 -3.67
N GLY A 188 26.77 -6.59 -3.69
CA GLY A 188 27.85 -5.60 -3.69
C GLY A 188 28.82 -5.70 -2.53
N PHE A 189 28.42 -6.31 -1.41
CA PHE A 189 29.27 -6.52 -0.24
C PHE A 189 29.78 -7.97 -0.11
N ALA A 190 29.36 -8.89 -0.95
CA ALA A 190 29.65 -10.32 -0.82
C ALA A 190 31.15 -10.62 -0.79
N TRP A 191 31.96 -9.99 -1.67
CA TRP A 191 33.40 -10.15 -1.69
C TRP A 191 34.07 -9.67 -0.40
N ALA A 192 33.66 -8.52 0.10
CA ALA A 192 34.25 -7.96 1.32
C ALA A 192 33.87 -8.81 2.55
N ALA A 193 32.62 -9.25 2.65
CA ALA A 193 32.17 -10.13 3.71
C ALA A 193 32.90 -11.47 3.72
N HIS A 194 33.13 -12.06 2.52
CA HIS A 194 33.86 -13.31 2.37
C HIS A 194 35.31 -13.20 2.88
N ARG A 195 36.05 -12.17 2.41
CA ARG A 195 37.42 -11.92 2.84
C ARG A 195 37.54 -11.68 4.34
N TRP A 196 36.65 -10.82 4.85
CA TRP A 196 36.61 -10.52 6.28
C TRP A 196 36.38 -11.77 7.12
N ALA A 197 35.40 -12.61 6.74
CA ALA A 197 35.10 -13.85 7.48
C ALA A 197 36.24 -14.91 7.39
N ARG A 198 37.13 -14.84 6.37
CA ARG A 198 38.33 -15.66 6.27
C ARG A 198 39.51 -15.11 7.08
N GLY A 199 39.41 -13.89 7.58
CA GLY A 199 40.54 -13.21 8.22
C GLY A 199 41.52 -12.59 7.24
N ASP A 200 41.16 -12.45 5.98
CA ASP A 200 42.03 -11.82 4.95
C ASP A 200 41.87 -10.29 5.09
N SER A 201 42.87 -9.61 5.62
CA SER A 201 42.92 -8.14 5.74
C SER A 201 43.36 -7.46 4.45
#